data_20c24cd407cf05c86d59fb204d7840e4
#
_entry.id   20c24cd407cf05c86d59fb204d7840e4
#
_cell.length_a   1.000
_cell.length_b   1.000
_cell.length_c   1.000
_cell.angle_alpha   90.00
_cell.angle_beta   90.00
_cell.angle_gamma   90.00
#
_symmetry.space_group_name_H-M   'P 1'
#
loop_
_entity.id
_entity.type
_entity.pdbx_description
1 polymer ?
#
loop_
_entity_poly.entity_id
_entity_poly.type
_entity_poly.pdbx_seq_one_letter_code
_entity_poly.pdbx_strand_id
1 'polypeptide(L)'
;MIVKILIAVLIFGITVIIHELGHFLLAKANGITVTEFSIGFGPTVVKTEKGGTVYSLKLLPFGGACQMLGEDGEEEGEGTFNSKSVWARISVVAAGPVFNMILAFFCAIFVISYAGSSPARVTEVADGSPEAEAGLEAGDIITSYEGRHISIGKELNSVMTVRGVPTDEITLEVKKADGEKKTITYEPTVTTRYMMGFNYDDCDRGMEFTYVQQNMPLAAAGVVAGDLLVSINGAPITCVADFTAYQTEHPFDGSAVTLEYEHSGKTKEITVTPVENTYANVQFSYQLREKQSPIGVLKYSVLEIKYWVRTVIDSVSMLITGQYSVNDLFRPGRRGGCDRNRL
;
A
#
# COMPACT_ATOMS: atom_id res chain seq x y z
N MET A 1 5.13 1.65 -23.56
CA MET A 1 6.04 1.06 -22.57
C MET A 1 7.24 1.96 -22.29
N ILE A 2 8.03 2.36 -23.28
CA ILE A 2 9.25 3.19 -23.12
C ILE A 2 9.01 4.49 -22.35
N VAL A 3 7.97 5.27 -22.69
CA VAL A 3 7.65 6.54 -22.01
C VAL A 3 7.40 6.34 -20.50
N LYS A 4 6.70 5.27 -20.11
CA LYS A 4 6.46 4.94 -18.69
C LYS A 4 7.76 4.64 -17.95
N ILE A 5 8.70 3.95 -18.60
CA ILE A 5 10.03 3.64 -18.04
C ILE A 5 10.82 4.94 -17.88
N LEU A 6 10.85 5.81 -18.88
CA LEU A 6 11.54 7.10 -18.82
C LEU A 6 11.00 8.00 -17.69
N ILE A 7 9.67 8.06 -17.53
CA ILE A 7 9.04 8.79 -16.43
C ILE A 7 9.44 8.20 -15.08
N ALA A 8 9.43 6.86 -14.94
CA ALA A 8 9.83 6.20 -13.71
C ALA A 8 11.30 6.49 -13.34
N VAL A 9 12.21 6.42 -14.32
CA VAL A 9 13.63 6.76 -14.15
C VAL A 9 13.81 8.24 -13.75
N LEU A 10 13.06 9.14 -14.38
CA LEU A 10 13.11 10.57 -14.04
C LEU A 10 12.65 10.83 -12.60
N ILE A 11 11.51 10.26 -12.20
CA ILE A 11 10.96 10.41 -10.84
C ILE A 11 11.94 9.84 -9.81
N PHE A 12 12.46 8.64 -10.06
CA PHE A 12 13.47 8.01 -9.20
C PHE A 12 14.74 8.88 -9.09
N GLY A 13 15.24 9.36 -10.22
CA GLY A 13 16.42 10.25 -10.25
C GLY A 13 16.22 11.52 -9.42
N ILE A 14 15.08 12.21 -9.58
CA ILE A 14 14.74 13.40 -8.79
C ILE A 14 14.69 13.06 -7.30
N THR A 15 14.06 11.95 -6.93
CA THR A 15 13.94 11.53 -5.53
C THR A 15 15.31 11.29 -4.90
N VAL A 16 16.22 10.63 -5.61
CA VAL A 16 17.58 10.39 -5.12
C VAL A 16 18.37 11.68 -5.03
N ILE A 17 18.32 12.54 -6.05
CA ILE A 17 19.04 13.84 -6.03
C ILE A 17 18.60 14.69 -4.82
N ILE A 18 17.32 14.75 -4.52
CA ILE A 18 16.79 15.49 -3.37
C ILE A 18 17.25 14.85 -2.05
N HIS A 19 17.30 13.53 -1.99
CA HIS A 19 17.82 12.77 -0.85
C HIS A 19 19.29 13.13 -0.57
N GLU A 20 20.15 13.01 -1.60
CA GLU A 20 21.57 13.34 -1.50
C GLU A 20 21.81 14.83 -1.19
N LEU A 21 20.97 15.71 -1.74
CA LEU A 21 21.00 17.14 -1.42
C LEU A 21 20.74 17.40 0.07
N GLY A 22 19.85 16.62 0.70
CA GLY A 22 19.63 16.68 2.15
C GLY A 22 20.91 16.39 2.93
N HIS A 23 21.58 15.28 2.63
CA HIS A 23 22.87 14.93 3.24
C HIS A 23 23.91 16.02 3.01
N PHE A 24 24.06 16.50 1.78
CA PHE A 24 24.99 17.54 1.40
C PHE A 24 24.80 18.83 2.21
N LEU A 25 23.56 19.34 2.29
CA LEU A 25 23.28 20.60 2.96
C LEU A 25 23.53 20.49 4.47
N LEU A 26 23.10 19.39 5.11
CA LEU A 26 23.32 19.20 6.53
C LEU A 26 24.78 18.88 6.87
N ALA A 27 25.52 18.17 6.01
CA ALA A 27 26.96 17.97 6.17
C ALA A 27 27.69 19.32 6.16
N LYS A 28 27.45 20.16 5.16
CA LYS A 28 28.03 21.51 5.08
C LYS A 28 27.66 22.41 6.26
N ALA A 29 26.37 22.37 6.71
CA ALA A 29 25.91 23.14 7.86
C ALA A 29 26.59 22.72 9.17
N ASN A 30 26.95 21.43 9.32
CA ASN A 30 27.69 20.91 10.47
C ASN A 30 29.23 20.99 10.32
N GLY A 31 29.74 21.62 9.28
CA GLY A 31 31.17 21.74 9.04
C GLY A 31 31.83 20.40 8.73
N ILE A 32 31.12 19.50 8.06
CA ILE A 32 31.67 18.25 7.52
C ILE A 32 32.12 18.52 6.10
N THR A 33 33.32 18.08 5.76
CA THR A 33 33.87 18.21 4.42
C THR A 33 33.21 17.21 3.49
N VAL A 34 32.51 17.73 2.47
CA VAL A 34 31.96 16.90 1.39
C VAL A 34 32.99 16.87 0.27
N THR A 35 33.51 15.68 0.00
CA THR A 35 34.56 15.47 -1.02
C THR A 35 33.95 15.40 -2.42
N GLU A 36 32.86 14.69 -2.60
CA GLU A 36 32.16 14.62 -3.88
C GLU A 36 30.64 14.69 -3.67
N PHE A 37 29.97 15.45 -4.53
CA PHE A 37 28.52 15.40 -4.72
C PHE A 37 28.26 15.01 -6.18
N SER A 38 27.72 13.79 -6.39
CA SER A 38 27.51 13.25 -7.72
C SER A 38 26.04 13.01 -8.03
N ILE A 39 25.67 13.30 -9.27
CA ILE A 39 24.36 12.99 -9.85
C ILE A 39 24.56 11.85 -10.86
N GLY A 40 23.80 10.75 -10.66
CA GLY A 40 23.89 9.56 -11.51
C GLY A 40 24.94 8.56 -11.06
N PHE A 41 25.03 7.47 -11.81
CA PHE A 41 26.01 6.39 -11.61
C PHE A 41 26.89 6.17 -12.84
N GLY A 42 28.01 5.46 -12.64
CA GLY A 42 28.94 5.06 -13.70
C GLY A 42 30.03 6.08 -13.99
N PRO A 43 30.61 6.08 -15.21
CA PRO A 43 31.70 6.98 -15.58
C PRO A 43 31.30 8.46 -15.50
N THR A 44 32.21 9.30 -15.04
CA THR A 44 32.00 10.75 -14.97
C THR A 44 32.03 11.36 -16.36
N VAL A 45 30.94 12.07 -16.70
CA VAL A 45 30.82 12.81 -17.97
C VAL A 45 31.34 14.23 -17.82
N VAL A 46 30.95 14.89 -16.75
CA VAL A 46 31.40 16.26 -16.43
C VAL A 46 31.69 16.34 -14.94
N LYS A 47 32.76 17.03 -14.58
CA LYS A 47 33.07 17.36 -13.19
C LYS A 47 33.57 18.81 -13.09
N THR A 48 33.26 19.42 -11.95
CA THR A 48 33.79 20.75 -11.58
C THR A 48 34.04 20.75 -10.08
N GLU A 49 35.07 21.52 -9.65
CA GLU A 49 35.38 21.66 -8.24
C GLU A 49 35.03 23.07 -7.77
N LYS A 50 34.33 23.18 -6.65
CA LYS A 50 33.99 24.47 -6.04
C LYS A 50 33.92 24.34 -4.54
N GLY A 51 34.64 25.19 -3.82
CA GLY A 51 34.60 25.22 -2.35
C GLY A 51 35.04 23.90 -1.69
N GLY A 52 36.02 23.21 -2.26
CA GLY A 52 36.57 21.94 -1.77
C GLY A 52 35.63 20.75 -1.98
N THR A 53 34.60 20.88 -2.82
CA THR A 53 33.70 19.78 -3.19
C THR A 53 33.76 19.58 -4.70
N VAL A 54 33.97 18.36 -5.14
CA VAL A 54 33.85 17.94 -6.54
C VAL A 54 32.37 17.68 -6.86
N TYR A 55 31.82 18.43 -7.81
CA TYR A 55 30.46 18.18 -8.35
C TYR A 55 30.60 17.39 -9.64
N SER A 56 30.00 16.22 -9.72
CA SER A 56 30.11 15.35 -10.88
C SER A 56 28.74 14.92 -11.43
N LEU A 57 28.65 14.88 -12.76
CA LEU A 57 27.56 14.30 -13.49
C LEU A 57 28.05 13.00 -14.11
N LYS A 58 27.38 11.88 -13.79
CA LYS A 58 27.75 10.55 -14.27
C LYS A 58 26.79 10.10 -15.40
N LEU A 59 27.20 9.11 -16.17
CA LEU A 59 26.58 8.72 -17.44
C LEU A 59 25.13 8.20 -17.26
N LEU A 60 24.86 7.43 -16.21
CA LEU A 60 23.54 6.85 -15.97
C LEU A 60 22.71 7.82 -15.12
N PRO A 61 21.55 8.29 -15.60
CA PRO A 61 20.78 9.38 -14.97
C PRO A 61 19.93 8.91 -13.77
N PHE A 62 20.36 7.87 -13.07
CA PHE A 62 19.69 7.37 -11.86
C PHE A 62 20.72 7.20 -10.74
N GLY A 63 20.30 7.52 -9.52
CA GLY A 63 21.16 7.50 -8.36
C GLY A 63 21.92 8.82 -8.16
N GLY A 64 22.78 8.82 -7.16
CA GLY A 64 23.65 9.90 -6.75
C GLY A 64 24.50 9.46 -5.58
N ALA A 65 25.41 10.30 -5.14
CA ALA A 65 26.17 10.08 -3.92
C ALA A 65 26.65 11.42 -3.33
N CYS A 66 26.63 11.51 -2.01
CA CYS A 66 27.23 12.58 -1.25
C CYS A 66 28.34 11.97 -0.39
N GLN A 67 29.58 12.02 -0.86
CA GLN A 67 30.73 11.47 -0.15
C GLN A 67 31.24 12.47 0.88
N MET A 68 31.37 12.03 2.12
CA MET A 68 31.83 12.83 3.25
C MET A 68 33.19 12.33 3.74
N LEU A 69 34.06 13.25 4.10
CA LEU A 69 35.37 12.92 4.62
C LEU A 69 35.24 12.12 5.93
N GLY A 70 35.89 10.96 6.03
CA GLY A 70 35.93 10.11 7.21
C GLY A 70 34.62 9.37 7.49
N GLU A 71 33.70 9.23 6.52
CA GLU A 71 32.46 8.45 6.66
C GLU A 71 32.76 6.95 6.83
N ASP A 72 33.74 6.44 6.09
CA ASP A 72 34.15 5.02 6.14
C ASP A 72 35.11 4.71 7.30
N GLY A 73 35.44 5.68 8.14
CA GLY A 73 36.28 5.49 9.33
C GLY A 73 37.78 5.47 9.06
N GLU A 74 38.24 5.67 7.80
CA GLU A 74 39.64 5.59 7.42
C GLU A 74 40.44 6.89 7.68
N GLU A 75 39.74 8.01 7.88
CA GLU A 75 40.38 9.33 8.08
C GLU A 75 39.96 9.96 9.41
N GLU A 76 40.97 10.45 10.17
CA GLU A 76 40.79 11.21 11.41
C GLU A 76 41.23 12.67 11.20
N GLY A 77 40.50 13.60 11.81
CA GLY A 77 40.85 15.03 11.77
C GLY A 77 39.65 15.98 11.80
N GLU A 78 39.92 17.26 11.81
CA GLU A 78 38.91 18.30 11.74
C GLU A 78 38.16 18.21 10.41
N GLY A 79 36.81 18.31 10.45
CA GLY A 79 35.96 18.26 9.25
C GLY A 79 35.57 16.87 8.80
N THR A 80 36.02 15.80 9.48
CA THR A 80 35.55 14.45 9.19
C THR A 80 34.16 14.22 9.80
N PHE A 81 33.38 13.31 9.20
CA PHE A 81 32.05 12.92 9.71
C PHE A 81 32.16 12.40 11.16
N ASN A 82 33.17 11.55 11.45
CA ASN A 82 33.34 10.93 12.76
C ASN A 82 33.83 11.90 13.83
N SER A 83 34.46 13.05 13.48
CA SER A 83 34.87 14.09 14.44
C SER A 83 33.70 14.92 14.98
N LYS A 84 32.52 14.82 14.39
CA LYS A 84 31.34 15.61 14.78
C LYS A 84 30.54 14.95 15.91
N SER A 85 29.78 15.77 16.63
CA SER A 85 28.89 15.29 17.67
C SER A 85 27.90 14.27 17.15
N VAL A 86 27.41 13.38 18.01
CA VAL A 86 26.40 12.37 17.67
C VAL A 86 25.17 13.01 17.04
N TRP A 87 24.71 14.17 17.58
CA TRP A 87 23.55 14.88 17.06
C TRP A 87 23.78 15.44 15.64
N ALA A 88 24.98 15.95 15.37
CA ALA A 88 25.34 16.40 14.03
C ALA A 88 25.30 15.22 13.03
N ARG A 89 25.88 14.08 13.39
CA ARG A 89 25.86 12.87 12.57
C ARG A 89 24.43 12.37 12.32
N ILE A 90 23.60 12.29 13.38
CA ILE A 90 22.18 11.92 13.25
C ILE A 90 21.44 12.88 12.33
N SER A 91 21.68 14.20 12.46
CA SER A 91 21.02 15.19 11.60
C SER A 91 21.38 15.01 10.12
N VAL A 92 22.63 14.69 9.81
CA VAL A 92 23.07 14.42 8.45
C VAL A 92 22.44 13.14 7.90
N VAL A 93 22.48 12.04 8.67
CA VAL A 93 21.88 10.77 8.24
C VAL A 93 20.36 10.90 8.04
N ALA A 94 19.67 11.62 8.93
CA ALA A 94 18.23 11.84 8.82
C ALA A 94 17.84 12.83 7.70
N ALA A 95 18.79 13.65 7.21
CA ALA A 95 18.50 14.70 6.23
C ALA A 95 17.97 14.14 4.91
N GLY A 96 18.52 13.04 4.40
CA GLY A 96 18.05 12.41 3.17
C GLY A 96 16.55 12.08 3.21
N PRO A 97 16.08 11.23 4.13
CA PRO A 97 14.66 10.94 4.30
C PRO A 97 13.80 12.18 4.54
N VAL A 98 14.26 13.14 5.36
CA VAL A 98 13.52 14.38 5.65
C VAL A 98 13.33 15.22 4.39
N PHE A 99 14.36 15.36 3.54
CA PHE A 99 14.22 16.09 2.28
C PHE A 99 13.29 15.39 1.30
N ASN A 100 13.25 14.06 1.27
CA ASN A 100 12.26 13.32 0.51
C ASN A 100 10.83 13.54 1.03
N MET A 101 10.63 13.67 2.36
CA MET A 101 9.33 14.05 2.92
C MET A 101 8.91 15.48 2.53
N ILE A 102 9.87 16.42 2.49
CA ILE A 102 9.63 17.79 2.00
C ILE A 102 9.25 17.75 0.51
N LEU A 103 9.95 16.99 -0.32
CA LEU A 103 9.57 16.79 -1.73
C LEU A 103 8.17 16.22 -1.85
N ALA A 104 7.85 15.17 -1.09
CA ALA A 104 6.53 14.56 -1.08
C ALA A 104 5.43 15.55 -0.69
N PHE A 105 5.70 16.46 0.26
CA PHE A 105 4.77 17.53 0.66
C PHE A 105 4.47 18.49 -0.51
N PHE A 106 5.49 18.95 -1.23
CA PHE A 106 5.29 19.79 -2.40
C PHE A 106 4.55 19.06 -3.54
N CYS A 107 4.87 17.79 -3.76
CA CYS A 107 4.12 16.95 -4.70
C CYS A 107 2.65 16.80 -4.27
N ALA A 108 2.38 16.60 -2.98
CA ALA A 108 1.01 16.53 -2.45
C ALA A 108 0.25 17.84 -2.65
N ILE A 109 0.88 19.01 -2.41
CA ILE A 109 0.28 20.31 -2.72
C ILE A 109 -0.13 20.38 -4.18
N PHE A 110 0.76 20.01 -5.10
CA PHE A 110 0.48 20.04 -6.53
C PHE A 110 -0.68 19.12 -6.91
N VAL A 111 -0.64 17.86 -6.44
CA VAL A 111 -1.67 16.85 -6.75
C VAL A 111 -3.02 17.26 -6.17
N ILE A 112 -3.08 17.73 -4.93
CA ILE A 112 -4.33 18.12 -4.27
C ILE A 112 -4.89 19.40 -4.88
N SER A 113 -4.06 20.35 -5.27
CA SER A 113 -4.50 21.56 -5.98
C SER A 113 -5.16 21.22 -7.31
N TYR A 114 -4.61 20.23 -8.03
CA TYR A 114 -5.14 19.80 -9.33
C TYR A 114 -6.31 18.83 -9.20
N ALA A 115 -6.15 17.74 -8.44
CA ALA A 115 -7.09 16.63 -8.38
C ALA A 115 -8.11 16.72 -7.22
N GLY A 116 -7.86 17.57 -6.23
CA GLY A 116 -8.64 17.63 -4.98
C GLY A 116 -8.16 16.63 -3.94
N SER A 117 -8.70 16.75 -2.74
CA SER A 117 -8.50 15.79 -1.64
C SER A 117 -9.74 14.89 -1.47
N SER A 118 -9.59 13.80 -0.73
CA SER A 118 -10.69 12.87 -0.45
C SER A 118 -10.93 12.83 1.09
N PRO A 119 -11.70 13.77 1.64
CA PRO A 119 -12.22 13.60 3.00
C PRO A 119 -13.04 12.31 3.06
N ALA A 120 -13.23 11.75 4.26
CA ALA A 120 -14.11 10.59 4.44
C ALA A 120 -15.60 11.03 4.40
N ARG A 121 -15.98 11.73 3.31
CA ARG A 121 -17.36 12.21 3.10
C ARG A 121 -18.20 11.09 2.51
N VAL A 122 -19.32 10.82 3.17
CA VAL A 122 -20.35 9.90 2.69
C VAL A 122 -20.99 10.48 1.42
N THR A 123 -20.99 9.71 0.35
CA THR A 123 -21.58 10.10 -0.93
C THR A 123 -22.96 9.51 -1.12
N GLU A 124 -23.18 8.33 -0.55
CA GLU A 124 -24.44 7.58 -0.66
C GLU A 124 -24.58 6.67 0.55
N VAL A 125 -25.79 6.49 1.03
CA VAL A 125 -26.18 5.51 2.04
C VAL A 125 -27.37 4.75 1.46
N ALA A 126 -27.35 3.42 1.54
CA ALA A 126 -28.42 2.60 1.00
C ALA A 126 -29.73 2.82 1.82
N ASP A 127 -30.84 3.02 1.12
CA ASP A 127 -32.14 3.22 1.75
C ASP A 127 -32.53 1.98 2.60
N GLY A 128 -32.99 2.23 3.82
CA GLY A 128 -33.38 1.16 4.76
C GLY A 128 -32.20 0.37 5.33
N SER A 129 -30.97 0.82 5.12
CA SER A 129 -29.78 0.23 5.76
C SER A 129 -29.70 0.60 7.23
N PRO A 130 -29.07 -0.23 8.08
CA PRO A 130 -28.84 0.09 9.48
C PRO A 130 -28.14 1.44 9.69
N GLU A 131 -27.23 1.81 8.78
CA GLU A 131 -26.54 3.10 8.78
C GLU A 131 -27.50 4.26 8.56
N ALA A 132 -28.44 4.12 7.60
CA ALA A 132 -29.45 5.15 7.31
C ALA A 132 -30.43 5.30 8.50
N GLU A 133 -30.90 4.18 9.08
CA GLU A 133 -31.79 4.17 10.25
C GLU A 133 -31.13 4.81 11.47
N ALA A 134 -29.81 4.61 11.66
CA ALA A 134 -29.03 5.24 12.70
C ALA A 134 -28.78 6.75 12.46
N GLY A 135 -29.13 7.23 11.26
CA GLY A 135 -29.08 8.64 10.87
C GLY A 135 -27.77 9.06 10.19
N LEU A 136 -27.06 8.14 9.54
CA LEU A 136 -25.98 8.47 8.59
C LEU A 136 -26.61 8.96 7.28
N GLU A 137 -26.14 10.06 6.75
CA GLU A 137 -26.68 10.71 5.55
C GLU A 137 -25.58 11.06 4.55
N ALA A 138 -25.94 11.14 3.28
CA ALA A 138 -25.05 11.67 2.25
C ALA A 138 -24.66 13.13 2.58
N GLY A 139 -23.35 13.42 2.47
CA GLY A 139 -22.79 14.72 2.85
C GLY A 139 -22.08 14.70 4.22
N ASP A 140 -22.37 13.75 5.10
CA ASP A 140 -21.68 13.58 6.37
C ASP A 140 -20.19 13.29 6.17
N ILE A 141 -19.35 13.77 7.08
CA ILE A 141 -17.91 13.45 7.07
C ILE A 141 -17.62 12.57 8.28
N ILE A 142 -17.16 11.35 8.03
CA ILE A 142 -16.74 10.42 9.08
C ILE A 142 -15.42 10.94 9.67
N THR A 143 -15.42 11.23 10.97
CA THR A 143 -14.27 11.76 11.71
C THR A 143 -13.67 10.77 12.68
N SER A 144 -14.42 9.70 13.02
CA SER A 144 -13.94 8.56 13.80
C SER A 144 -14.66 7.29 13.37
N TYR A 145 -13.96 6.16 13.39
CA TYR A 145 -14.46 4.81 13.16
C TYR A 145 -13.92 3.91 14.26
N GLU A 146 -14.78 3.31 15.05
CA GLU A 146 -14.40 2.45 16.18
C GLU A 146 -13.36 3.12 17.12
N GLY A 147 -13.63 4.37 17.52
CA GLY A 147 -12.75 5.17 18.37
C GLY A 147 -11.44 5.64 17.68
N ARG A 148 -11.23 5.31 16.42
CA ARG A 148 -10.08 5.78 15.65
C ARG A 148 -10.38 7.04 14.87
N HIS A 149 -9.57 8.05 15.07
CA HIS A 149 -9.69 9.29 14.32
C HIS A 149 -9.41 9.09 12.83
N ILE A 150 -10.31 9.56 11.98
CA ILE A 150 -10.27 9.50 10.51
C ILE A 150 -10.17 10.93 9.97
N SER A 151 -9.11 11.21 9.23
CA SER A 151 -8.86 12.53 8.62
C SER A 151 -9.13 12.53 7.12
N ILE A 152 -8.90 11.39 6.45
CA ILE A 152 -9.08 11.20 5.01
C ILE A 152 -9.71 9.83 4.71
N GLY A 153 -10.41 9.71 3.59
CA GLY A 153 -11.11 8.47 3.21
C GLY A 153 -10.20 7.24 3.08
N LYS A 154 -8.93 7.46 2.73
CA LYS A 154 -7.94 6.37 2.68
C LYS A 154 -7.68 5.75 4.05
N GLU A 155 -7.70 6.54 5.14
CA GLU A 155 -7.55 6.00 6.50
C GLU A 155 -8.73 5.11 6.87
N LEU A 156 -9.96 5.51 6.55
CA LEU A 156 -11.15 4.69 6.77
C LEU A 156 -11.05 3.36 6.02
N ASN A 157 -10.73 3.41 4.73
CA ASN A 157 -10.53 2.21 3.92
C ASN A 157 -9.44 1.29 4.50
N SER A 158 -8.31 1.86 4.93
CA SER A 158 -7.21 1.11 5.53
C SER A 158 -7.63 0.42 6.82
N VAL A 159 -8.36 1.12 7.71
CA VAL A 159 -8.84 0.55 8.97
C VAL A 159 -9.81 -0.61 8.71
N MET A 160 -10.78 -0.43 7.81
CA MET A 160 -11.76 -1.45 7.47
C MET A 160 -11.11 -2.67 6.78
N THR A 161 -10.10 -2.44 5.92
CA THR A 161 -9.39 -3.53 5.23
C THR A 161 -8.50 -4.33 6.18
N VAL A 162 -7.76 -3.66 7.06
CA VAL A 162 -6.75 -4.30 7.92
C VAL A 162 -7.38 -4.98 9.12
N ARG A 163 -8.41 -4.38 9.72
CA ARG A 163 -9.06 -4.90 10.94
C ARG A 163 -10.33 -5.66 10.67
N GLY A 164 -10.83 -5.59 9.43
CA GLY A 164 -12.16 -6.02 9.10
C GLY A 164 -13.24 -5.02 9.57
N VAL A 165 -14.46 -5.29 9.19
CA VAL A 165 -15.64 -4.60 9.69
C VAL A 165 -16.21 -5.44 10.83
N PRO A 166 -16.44 -4.88 12.04
CA PRO A 166 -17.05 -5.60 13.13
C PRO A 166 -18.39 -6.20 12.73
N THR A 167 -18.72 -7.38 13.24
CA THR A 167 -20.01 -8.07 12.97
C THR A 167 -21.08 -7.78 14.02
N ASP A 168 -20.67 -7.12 15.08
CA ASP A 168 -21.51 -6.62 16.15
C ASP A 168 -21.81 -5.13 15.97
N GLU A 169 -21.71 -4.34 17.01
CA GLU A 169 -21.98 -2.91 16.98
C GLU A 169 -20.82 -2.10 16.38
N ILE A 170 -21.14 -1.15 15.49
CA ILE A 170 -20.19 -0.20 14.90
C ILE A 170 -20.51 1.20 15.40
N THR A 171 -19.47 1.91 15.89
CA THR A 171 -19.58 3.31 16.32
C THR A 171 -18.84 4.24 15.37
N LEU A 172 -19.55 5.23 14.83
CA LEU A 172 -19.01 6.32 14.00
C LEU A 172 -19.16 7.65 14.70
N GLU A 173 -18.13 8.51 14.64
CA GLU A 173 -18.34 9.93 14.83
C GLU A 173 -18.38 10.62 13.48
N VAL A 174 -19.42 11.39 13.24
CA VAL A 174 -19.62 12.12 11.99
C VAL A 174 -19.76 13.61 12.26
N LYS A 175 -19.31 14.39 11.29
CA LYS A 175 -19.59 15.81 11.20
C LYS A 175 -20.65 16.01 10.13
N LYS A 176 -21.83 16.44 10.53
CA LYS A 176 -22.97 16.75 9.67
C LYS A 176 -22.67 17.93 8.72
N ALA A 177 -23.48 18.09 7.68
CA ALA A 177 -23.34 19.18 6.72
C ALA A 177 -23.46 20.59 7.34
N ASP A 178 -24.24 20.75 8.41
CA ASP A 178 -24.38 21.96 9.21
C ASP A 178 -23.20 22.21 10.18
N GLY A 179 -22.29 21.24 10.29
CA GLY A 179 -21.11 21.31 11.14
C GLY A 179 -21.27 20.68 12.52
N GLU A 180 -22.47 20.20 12.87
CA GLU A 180 -22.71 19.46 14.12
C GLU A 180 -21.92 18.15 14.14
N LYS A 181 -21.42 17.76 15.31
CA LYS A 181 -20.80 16.46 15.53
C LYS A 181 -21.82 15.53 16.16
N LYS A 182 -21.98 14.35 15.58
CA LYS A 182 -22.89 13.31 16.06
C LYS A 182 -22.17 11.97 16.15
N THR A 183 -22.43 11.23 17.22
CA THR A 183 -22.06 9.82 17.31
C THR A 183 -23.22 8.99 16.81
N ILE A 184 -22.95 8.05 15.93
CA ILE A 184 -23.89 7.12 15.31
C ILE A 184 -23.42 5.74 15.66
N THR A 185 -24.33 4.91 16.19
CA THR A 185 -24.07 3.53 16.54
C THR A 185 -25.11 2.64 15.88
N TYR A 186 -24.68 1.55 15.27
CA TYR A 186 -25.58 0.63 14.57
C TYR A 186 -25.00 -0.79 14.51
N GLU A 187 -25.87 -1.77 14.35
CA GLU A 187 -25.51 -3.16 14.04
C GLU A 187 -25.45 -3.33 12.52
N PRO A 188 -24.29 -3.70 11.93
CA PRO A 188 -24.16 -3.81 10.48
C PRO A 188 -24.93 -5.02 9.94
N THR A 189 -25.26 -4.97 8.65
CA THR A 189 -25.77 -6.15 7.95
C THR A 189 -24.67 -7.19 7.83
N VAL A 190 -24.89 -8.36 8.39
CA VAL A 190 -23.94 -9.47 8.33
C VAL A 190 -24.33 -10.46 7.24
N THR A 191 -23.32 -10.99 6.56
CA THR A 191 -23.48 -12.05 5.56
C THR A 191 -22.60 -13.22 5.96
N THR A 192 -23.20 -14.39 5.98
CA THR A 192 -22.48 -15.63 6.24
C THR A 192 -22.24 -16.37 4.93
N ARG A 193 -20.99 -16.78 4.68
CA ARG A 193 -20.59 -17.57 3.52
C ARG A 193 -19.63 -18.66 3.94
N TYR A 194 -19.70 -19.78 3.25
CA TYR A 194 -18.69 -20.83 3.38
C TYR A 194 -17.47 -20.52 2.52
N MET A 195 -16.29 -20.56 3.11
CA MET A 195 -15.05 -20.16 2.47
C MET A 195 -13.93 -21.17 2.71
N MET A 196 -13.00 -21.27 1.76
CA MET A 196 -11.77 -22.07 1.87
C MET A 196 -10.52 -21.20 2.09
N GLY A 197 -10.63 -19.87 1.94
CA GLY A 197 -9.60 -18.89 2.26
C GLY A 197 -8.54 -18.72 1.18
N PHE A 198 -8.94 -18.31 -0.05
CA PHE A 198 -8.01 -18.04 -1.13
C PHE A 198 -8.48 -16.90 -2.02
N ASN A 199 -7.51 -16.26 -2.69
CA ASN A 199 -7.74 -15.40 -3.86
C ASN A 199 -7.17 -16.09 -5.10
N TYR A 200 -7.70 -15.74 -6.26
CA TYR A 200 -7.35 -16.39 -7.53
C TYR A 200 -7.34 -15.39 -8.69
N ASP A 201 -6.65 -15.74 -9.74
CA ASP A 201 -6.67 -15.00 -11.01
C ASP A 201 -6.36 -15.98 -12.17
N ASP A 202 -6.63 -15.55 -13.40
CA ASP A 202 -6.22 -16.28 -14.56
C ASP A 202 -4.71 -16.11 -14.83
N CYS A 203 -4.05 -17.18 -15.20
CA CYS A 203 -2.70 -17.16 -15.75
C CYS A 203 -2.65 -17.94 -17.08
N ASP A 204 -1.50 -17.93 -17.78
CA ASP A 204 -1.32 -18.62 -19.07
C ASP A 204 -1.58 -20.14 -19.01
N ARG A 205 -1.57 -20.73 -17.80
CA ARG A 205 -1.75 -22.16 -17.56
C ARG A 205 -3.10 -22.54 -16.97
N GLY A 206 -3.94 -21.58 -16.61
CA GLY A 206 -5.24 -21.82 -15.99
C GLY A 206 -5.55 -20.86 -14.83
N MET A 207 -6.39 -21.28 -13.88
CA MET A 207 -6.72 -20.54 -12.68
C MET A 207 -5.65 -20.75 -11.61
N GLU A 208 -4.95 -19.70 -11.21
CA GLU A 208 -3.91 -19.73 -10.18
C GLU A 208 -4.43 -19.22 -8.85
N PHE A 209 -4.12 -19.88 -7.73
CA PHE A 209 -4.29 -19.34 -6.41
C PHE A 209 -3.25 -18.24 -6.18
N THR A 210 -3.66 -16.99 -6.22
CA THR A 210 -2.77 -15.83 -6.04
C THR A 210 -2.44 -15.57 -4.57
N TYR A 211 -3.33 -15.97 -3.66
CA TYR A 211 -3.16 -15.89 -2.21
C TYR A 211 -3.89 -17.04 -1.54
N VAL A 212 -3.29 -17.63 -0.51
CA VAL A 212 -3.93 -18.64 0.35
C VAL A 212 -3.81 -18.19 1.79
N GLN A 213 -4.96 -17.95 2.41
CA GLN A 213 -5.05 -17.39 3.75
C GLN A 213 -4.62 -18.42 4.80
N GLN A 214 -3.65 -18.05 5.64
CA GLN A 214 -3.20 -18.89 6.76
C GLN A 214 -4.38 -19.17 7.71
N ASN A 215 -4.36 -20.33 8.35
CA ASN A 215 -5.39 -20.81 9.26
C ASN A 215 -6.77 -21.08 8.61
N MET A 216 -6.85 -21.08 7.27
CA MET A 216 -8.04 -21.46 6.54
C MET A 216 -7.89 -22.88 5.93
N PRO A 217 -9.00 -23.56 5.59
CA PRO A 217 -8.97 -24.98 5.21
C PRO A 217 -8.02 -25.31 4.06
N LEU A 218 -7.90 -24.43 3.05
CA LEU A 218 -7.04 -24.68 1.90
C LEU A 218 -5.55 -24.66 2.27
N ALA A 219 -5.13 -23.71 3.13
CA ALA A 219 -3.76 -23.68 3.65
C ALA A 219 -3.46 -24.89 4.54
N ALA A 220 -4.42 -25.31 5.37
CA ALA A 220 -4.28 -26.50 6.21
C ALA A 220 -4.13 -27.78 5.38
N ALA A 221 -4.70 -27.83 4.18
CA ALA A 221 -4.55 -28.92 3.21
C ALA A 221 -3.23 -28.86 2.41
N GLY A 222 -2.38 -27.85 2.63
CA GLY A 222 -1.05 -27.73 2.03
C GLY A 222 -1.04 -27.06 0.65
N VAL A 223 -2.11 -26.41 0.24
CA VAL A 223 -2.14 -25.57 -0.97
C VAL A 223 -1.44 -24.24 -0.67
N VAL A 224 -0.68 -23.76 -1.60
CA VAL A 224 0.06 -22.50 -1.49
C VAL A 224 -0.21 -21.60 -2.70
N ALA A 225 0.06 -20.32 -2.54
CA ALA A 225 -0.02 -19.39 -3.65
C ALA A 225 0.94 -19.81 -4.78
N GLY A 226 0.43 -19.79 -6.02
CA GLY A 226 1.12 -20.27 -7.21
C GLY A 226 0.71 -21.67 -7.67
N ASP A 227 -0.08 -22.39 -6.88
CA ASP A 227 -0.70 -23.61 -7.32
C ASP A 227 -1.84 -23.31 -8.29
N LEU A 228 -2.13 -24.25 -9.20
CA LEU A 228 -3.20 -24.12 -10.17
C LEU A 228 -4.37 -25.03 -9.79
N LEU A 229 -5.59 -24.52 -9.81
CA LEU A 229 -6.78 -25.36 -9.71
C LEU A 229 -7.01 -26.08 -11.03
N VAL A 230 -7.15 -27.40 -10.98
CA VAL A 230 -7.37 -28.27 -12.14
C VAL A 230 -8.83 -28.72 -12.20
N SER A 231 -9.38 -29.15 -11.09
CA SER A 231 -10.79 -29.57 -11.02
C SER A 231 -11.39 -29.34 -9.64
N ILE A 232 -12.72 -29.28 -9.60
CA ILE A 232 -13.52 -29.20 -8.37
C ILE A 232 -14.65 -30.22 -8.45
N ASN A 233 -14.69 -31.18 -7.50
CA ASN A 233 -15.64 -32.31 -7.50
C ASN A 233 -15.69 -33.04 -8.88
N GLY A 234 -14.54 -33.18 -9.56
CA GLY A 234 -14.43 -33.77 -10.89
C GLY A 234 -14.83 -32.86 -12.05
N ALA A 235 -15.35 -31.66 -11.81
CA ALA A 235 -15.61 -30.67 -12.85
C ALA A 235 -14.29 -29.95 -13.22
N PRO A 236 -13.84 -29.97 -14.49
CA PRO A 236 -12.60 -29.34 -14.90
C PRO A 236 -12.69 -27.81 -14.80
N ILE A 237 -11.64 -27.19 -14.27
CA ILE A 237 -11.50 -25.73 -14.15
C ILE A 237 -10.27 -25.33 -14.96
N THR A 238 -10.48 -24.64 -16.07
CA THR A 238 -9.41 -24.18 -16.95
C THR A 238 -9.15 -22.68 -16.82
N CYS A 239 -10.10 -21.94 -16.26
CA CYS A 239 -9.98 -20.50 -16.03
C CYS A 239 -10.94 -20.04 -14.94
N VAL A 240 -10.81 -18.79 -14.52
CA VAL A 240 -11.68 -18.15 -13.52
C VAL A 240 -13.17 -18.16 -13.93
N ALA A 241 -13.46 -18.07 -15.23
CA ALA A 241 -14.84 -18.10 -15.70
C ALA A 241 -15.52 -19.47 -15.43
N ASP A 242 -14.78 -20.58 -15.60
CA ASP A 242 -15.30 -21.93 -15.28
C ASP A 242 -15.57 -22.07 -13.79
N PHE A 243 -14.63 -21.60 -12.96
CA PHE A 243 -14.81 -21.60 -11.50
C PHE A 243 -16.00 -20.77 -11.05
N THR A 244 -16.19 -19.58 -11.63
CA THR A 244 -17.32 -18.70 -11.32
C THR A 244 -18.65 -19.33 -11.74
N ALA A 245 -18.70 -19.97 -12.92
CA ALA A 245 -19.89 -20.68 -13.37
C ALA A 245 -20.21 -21.86 -12.44
N TYR A 246 -19.19 -22.66 -12.08
CA TYR A 246 -19.35 -23.76 -11.14
C TYR A 246 -19.87 -23.28 -9.79
N GLN A 247 -19.29 -22.23 -9.20
CA GLN A 247 -19.72 -21.66 -7.92
C GLN A 247 -21.13 -21.06 -7.95
N THR A 248 -21.57 -20.59 -9.11
CA THR A 248 -22.94 -20.07 -9.28
C THR A 248 -23.96 -21.20 -9.21
N GLU A 249 -23.64 -22.37 -9.78
CA GLU A 249 -24.50 -23.55 -9.77
C GLU A 249 -24.36 -24.38 -8.49
N HIS A 250 -23.18 -24.40 -7.90
CA HIS A 250 -22.80 -25.16 -6.71
C HIS A 250 -22.12 -24.29 -5.66
N PRO A 251 -22.87 -23.38 -4.99
CA PRO A 251 -22.29 -22.55 -3.92
C PRO A 251 -21.81 -23.44 -2.78
N PHE A 252 -20.72 -23.04 -2.13
CA PHE A 252 -20.24 -23.75 -0.95
C PHE A 252 -21.28 -23.67 0.19
N ASP A 253 -21.60 -24.81 0.77
CA ASP A 253 -22.62 -24.99 1.82
C ASP A 253 -22.06 -25.65 3.09
N GLY A 254 -20.72 -25.80 3.18
CA GLY A 254 -20.05 -26.50 4.26
C GLY A 254 -19.85 -28.00 4.01
N SER A 255 -20.36 -28.53 2.90
CA SER A 255 -20.05 -29.90 2.47
C SER A 255 -18.59 -30.02 2.02
N ALA A 256 -18.03 -31.22 2.18
CA ALA A 256 -16.67 -31.50 1.73
C ALA A 256 -16.57 -31.37 0.21
N VAL A 257 -15.52 -30.68 -0.24
CA VAL A 257 -15.23 -30.42 -1.65
C VAL A 257 -13.89 -31.06 -2.02
N THR A 258 -13.88 -31.86 -3.08
CA THR A 258 -12.65 -32.46 -3.61
C THR A 258 -12.07 -31.55 -4.67
N LEU A 259 -10.80 -31.19 -4.50
CA LEU A 259 -10.04 -30.36 -5.42
C LEU A 259 -8.86 -31.14 -5.99
N GLU A 260 -8.68 -31.08 -7.30
CA GLU A 260 -7.41 -31.40 -7.91
C GLU A 260 -6.66 -30.11 -8.22
N TYR A 261 -5.38 -30.06 -7.85
CA TYR A 261 -4.53 -28.90 -8.09
C TYR A 261 -3.12 -29.30 -8.51
N GLU A 262 -2.47 -28.47 -9.29
CA GLU A 262 -1.07 -28.66 -9.70
C GLU A 262 -0.15 -27.90 -8.76
N HIS A 263 0.74 -28.62 -8.10
CA HIS A 263 1.82 -28.10 -7.28
C HIS A 263 3.18 -28.50 -7.85
N SER A 264 3.99 -27.54 -8.26
CA SER A 264 5.34 -27.80 -8.82
C SER A 264 5.33 -28.82 -9.97
N GLY A 265 4.35 -28.75 -10.87
CA GLY A 265 4.20 -29.65 -12.03
C GLY A 265 3.65 -31.03 -11.72
N LYS A 266 3.12 -31.25 -10.51
CA LYS A 266 2.48 -32.52 -10.10
C LYS A 266 1.05 -32.24 -9.67
N THR A 267 0.11 -32.98 -10.23
CA THR A 267 -1.28 -32.97 -9.80
C THR A 267 -1.44 -33.70 -8.46
N LYS A 268 -2.15 -33.07 -7.55
CA LYS A 268 -2.52 -33.62 -6.24
C LYS A 268 -4.03 -33.48 -6.06
N GLU A 269 -4.61 -34.42 -5.34
CA GLU A 269 -6.00 -34.39 -4.93
C GLU A 269 -6.10 -34.16 -3.42
N ILE A 270 -7.03 -33.31 -3.01
CA ILE A 270 -7.35 -33.03 -1.61
C ILE A 270 -8.85 -32.91 -1.42
N THR A 271 -9.32 -33.24 -0.24
CA THR A 271 -10.68 -32.96 0.18
C THR A 271 -10.65 -31.92 1.27
N VAL A 272 -11.39 -30.83 1.06
CA VAL A 272 -11.42 -29.66 1.94
C VAL A 272 -12.87 -29.37 2.32
N THR A 273 -13.13 -29.13 3.58
CA THR A 273 -14.45 -28.68 4.05
C THR A 273 -14.41 -27.16 4.22
N PRO A 274 -15.19 -26.41 3.42
CA PRO A 274 -15.32 -24.97 3.59
C PRO A 274 -15.83 -24.64 5.00
N VAL A 275 -15.28 -23.60 5.60
CA VAL A 275 -15.70 -23.13 6.92
C VAL A 275 -16.65 -21.96 6.78
N GLU A 276 -17.62 -21.92 7.68
CA GLU A 276 -18.53 -20.79 7.81
C GLU A 276 -17.75 -19.55 8.23
N ASN A 277 -17.90 -18.47 7.47
CA ASN A 277 -17.30 -17.18 7.77
C ASN A 277 -18.35 -16.08 7.68
N THR A 278 -18.54 -15.37 8.78
CA THR A 278 -19.46 -14.25 8.87
C THR A 278 -18.67 -12.96 8.75
N TYR A 279 -19.11 -12.07 7.88
CA TYR A 279 -18.53 -10.76 7.70
C TYR A 279 -19.61 -9.69 7.59
N ALA A 280 -19.31 -8.53 8.11
CA ALA A 280 -20.20 -7.38 8.02
C ALA A 280 -19.97 -6.61 6.72
N ASN A 281 -21.03 -6.06 6.17
CA ASN A 281 -21.00 -5.17 5.03
C ASN A 281 -21.39 -3.77 5.48
N VAL A 282 -20.62 -2.77 5.04
CA VAL A 282 -21.05 -1.37 5.14
C VAL A 282 -21.87 -1.00 3.91
N GLN A 283 -23.01 -0.36 4.13
CA GLN A 283 -23.96 0.00 3.07
C GLN A 283 -23.93 1.49 2.77
N PHE A 284 -22.75 2.09 2.87
CA PHE A 284 -22.50 3.48 2.46
C PHE A 284 -21.27 3.57 1.56
N SER A 285 -21.30 4.53 0.67
CA SER A 285 -20.18 4.89 -0.20
C SER A 285 -19.54 6.19 0.25
N TYR A 286 -18.25 6.31 0.05
CA TYR A 286 -17.45 7.52 0.36
C TYR A 286 -16.29 7.64 -0.67
N GLN A 287 -15.41 8.63 -0.55
CA GLN A 287 -14.22 8.85 -1.40
C GLN A 287 -14.44 9.76 -2.62
N LEU A 288 -15.37 10.69 -2.56
CA LEU A 288 -15.42 11.73 -3.57
C LEU A 288 -14.20 12.67 -3.43
N ARG A 289 -13.56 13.00 -4.56
CA ARG A 289 -12.51 14.02 -4.58
C ARG A 289 -13.13 15.42 -4.63
N GLU A 290 -12.76 16.24 -3.67
CA GLU A 290 -13.27 17.60 -3.52
C GLU A 290 -12.16 18.62 -3.72
N LYS A 291 -12.44 19.68 -4.48
CA LYS A 291 -11.56 20.85 -4.58
C LYS A 291 -11.46 21.53 -3.21
N GLN A 292 -10.26 21.88 -2.84
CA GLN A 292 -9.98 22.50 -1.55
C GLN A 292 -9.62 23.98 -1.69
N SER A 293 -9.91 24.76 -0.64
CA SER A 293 -9.35 26.10 -0.49
C SER A 293 -7.82 26.02 -0.35
N PRO A 294 -7.07 27.12 -0.58
CA PRO A 294 -5.61 27.10 -0.41
C PRO A 294 -5.14 26.58 0.95
N ILE A 295 -5.84 26.94 2.04
CA ILE A 295 -5.56 26.42 3.40
C ILE A 295 -5.92 24.94 3.48
N GLY A 296 -7.01 24.52 2.86
CA GLY A 296 -7.40 23.10 2.73
C GLY A 296 -6.34 22.28 2.02
N VAL A 297 -5.77 22.79 0.93
CA VAL A 297 -4.68 22.11 0.19
C VAL A 297 -3.50 21.86 1.12
N LEU A 298 -3.04 22.86 1.88
CA LEU A 298 -1.94 22.69 2.83
C LEU A 298 -2.29 21.67 3.92
N LYS A 299 -3.48 21.77 4.50
CA LYS A 299 -3.96 20.82 5.52
C LYS A 299 -3.94 19.38 4.99
N TYR A 300 -4.58 19.14 3.85
CA TYR A 300 -4.68 17.79 3.31
C TYR A 300 -3.34 17.26 2.80
N SER A 301 -2.41 18.12 2.37
CA SER A 301 -1.05 17.71 2.03
C SER A 301 -0.30 17.15 3.25
N VAL A 302 -0.44 17.79 4.43
CA VAL A 302 0.12 17.25 5.67
C VAL A 302 -0.54 15.92 6.06
N LEU A 303 -1.87 15.81 5.92
CA LEU A 303 -2.60 14.60 6.25
C LEU A 303 -2.23 13.42 5.33
N GLU A 304 -2.00 13.67 4.03
CA GLU A 304 -1.49 12.65 3.10
C GLU A 304 -0.11 12.14 3.53
N ILE A 305 0.83 13.02 3.88
CA ILE A 305 2.15 12.61 4.37
C ILE A 305 2.01 11.76 5.65
N LYS A 306 1.22 12.23 6.61
CA LYS A 306 0.95 11.49 7.86
C LYS A 306 0.40 10.09 7.56
N TYR A 307 -0.56 9.98 6.64
CA TYR A 307 -1.15 8.71 6.21
C TYR A 307 -0.08 7.77 5.66
N TRP A 308 0.76 8.23 4.73
CA TRP A 308 1.77 7.39 4.11
C TRP A 308 2.84 6.94 5.10
N VAL A 309 3.31 7.84 5.98
CA VAL A 309 4.25 7.47 7.06
C VAL A 309 3.66 6.40 7.95
N ARG A 310 2.41 6.57 8.37
CA ARG A 310 1.70 5.59 9.20
C ARG A 310 1.53 4.26 8.47
N THR A 311 1.16 4.28 7.20
CA THR A 311 1.00 3.07 6.37
C THR A 311 2.30 2.27 6.30
N VAL A 312 3.45 2.94 6.16
CA VAL A 312 4.76 2.28 6.17
C VAL A 312 5.04 1.64 7.53
N ILE A 313 4.80 2.36 8.63
CA ILE A 313 4.99 1.85 10.01
C ILE A 313 4.09 0.64 10.25
N ASP A 314 2.80 0.74 9.91
CA ASP A 314 1.83 -0.35 10.07
C ASP A 314 2.23 -1.58 9.23
N SER A 315 2.69 -1.37 7.98
CA SER A 315 3.16 -2.46 7.11
C SER A 315 4.40 -3.17 7.67
N VAL A 316 5.36 -2.42 8.18
CA VAL A 316 6.56 -3.00 8.83
C VAL A 316 6.17 -3.75 10.10
N SER A 317 5.26 -3.21 10.91
CA SER A 317 4.74 -3.88 12.11
C SER A 317 4.08 -5.21 11.76
N MET A 318 3.26 -5.25 10.69
CA MET A 318 2.58 -6.48 10.23
C MET A 318 3.59 -7.55 9.76
N LEU A 319 4.68 -7.13 9.10
CA LEU A 319 5.77 -8.05 8.72
C LEU A 319 6.46 -8.64 9.95
N ILE A 320 6.76 -7.79 10.96
CA ILE A 320 7.44 -8.23 12.20
C ILE A 320 6.54 -9.16 13.02
N THR A 321 5.23 -8.90 13.06
CA THR A 321 4.25 -9.73 13.80
C THR A 321 3.83 -10.99 13.05
N GLY A 322 4.31 -11.20 11.80
CA GLY A 322 4.00 -12.38 11.00
C GLY A 322 2.56 -12.43 10.46
N GLN A 323 1.84 -11.30 10.49
CA GLN A 323 0.50 -11.21 9.90
C GLN A 323 0.53 -11.25 8.37
N TYR A 324 1.65 -10.88 7.75
CA TYR A 324 1.92 -10.99 6.33
C TYR A 324 3.28 -11.66 6.08
N SER A 325 3.35 -12.47 5.02
CA SER A 325 4.61 -13.04 4.55
C SER A 325 5.30 -12.09 3.57
N VAL A 326 6.63 -12.08 3.57
CA VAL A 326 7.43 -11.35 2.58
C VAL A 326 7.08 -11.77 1.14
N ASN A 327 6.67 -13.03 0.95
CA ASN A 327 6.27 -13.57 -0.36
C ASN A 327 4.97 -12.94 -0.89
N ASP A 328 4.10 -12.43 -0.02
CA ASP A 328 2.85 -11.78 -0.41
C ASP A 328 3.08 -10.38 -1.03
N LEU A 329 4.25 -9.76 -0.77
CA LEU A 329 4.62 -8.44 -1.27
C LEU A 329 5.17 -8.44 -2.71
N PHE A 330 5.65 -9.58 -3.21
CA PHE A 330 6.41 -9.65 -4.47
C PHE A 330 5.67 -10.27 -5.66
N ARG A 331 4.35 -10.53 -5.55
CA ARG A 331 3.55 -11.00 -6.68
C ARG A 331 2.70 -9.90 -7.30
N PRO A 332 3.16 -9.25 -8.41
CA PRO A 332 2.27 -8.44 -9.22
C PRO A 332 1.28 -9.38 -9.92
N GLY A 333 -0.02 -9.16 -9.71
CA GLY A 333 -1.07 -9.90 -10.43
C GLY A 333 -0.88 -9.79 -11.94
N ARG A 334 -0.56 -10.91 -12.60
CA ARG A 334 -0.58 -11.01 -14.06
C ARG A 334 -2.04 -11.16 -14.50
N ARG A 335 -2.58 -10.15 -15.16
CA ARG A 335 -3.85 -10.26 -15.87
C ARG A 335 -3.62 -11.10 -17.14
N GLY A 336 -3.84 -12.39 -17.07
CA GLY A 336 -4.01 -13.27 -18.22
C GLY A 336 -5.48 -13.31 -18.60
N GLY A 337 -5.82 -13.09 -19.85
CA GLY A 337 -7.19 -13.32 -20.34
C GLY A 337 -7.40 -14.81 -20.61
N CYS A 338 -8.54 -15.35 -20.20
CA CYS A 338 -8.97 -16.68 -20.57
C CYS A 338 -9.29 -16.74 -22.07
N ASP A 339 -8.54 -17.53 -22.83
CA ASP A 339 -8.81 -17.78 -24.25
C ASP A 339 -9.66 -19.07 -24.39
N ARG A 340 -10.98 -18.90 -24.59
CA ARG A 340 -11.95 -20.01 -24.76
C ARG A 340 -11.70 -20.89 -26.00
N ASN A 341 -10.75 -20.54 -26.86
CA ASN A 341 -10.48 -21.25 -28.11
C ASN A 341 -9.33 -22.27 -28.02
N ARG A 342 -8.86 -22.62 -26.83
CA ARG A 342 -7.87 -23.69 -26.62
C ARG A 342 -8.56 -24.96 -26.09
N LEU A 343 -9.34 -25.60 -26.92
CA LEU A 343 -9.72 -27.01 -26.81
C LEU A 343 -9.26 -27.74 -28.07
#